data_202f4eaf084f38cb5f7f9c796ecc8195
#
_entry.id   202f4eaf084f38cb5f7f9c796ecc8195
#
_cell.length_a   1.000
_cell.length_b   1.000
_cell.length_c   1.000
_cell.angle_alpha   90.00
_cell.angle_beta   90.00
_cell.angle_gamma   90.00
#
_symmetry.space_group_name_H-M   'P 1'
#
loop_
_entity.id
_entity.type
_entity.pdbx_description
1 polymer ?
#
loop_
_entity_poly.entity_id
_entity_poly.type
_entity_poly.pdbx_seq_one_letter_code
_entity_poly.pdbx_strand_id
1 'polypeptide(L)'
;MLAKVEIEMKFYSPLNVKISIEDRNGAVVALGSIAEEGKAVLEIASPELWNTENPYLYKLILETENEVIVDHIALRKIEIKDQVIYLNGQKIKFRGVNRHDSDPVTGFTINTEQITTDLTLMKQHNFNAIRSSHYPNAPFFYEMCDKYGFMVIDEADIEDRKSTR
;
A
#
# COMPACT_ATOMS: atom_id res chain seq x y z
N MET A 1 -19.00 7.08 -9.19
CA MET A 1 -18.21 5.83 -9.11
C MET A 1 -18.52 5.16 -7.78
N LEU A 2 -18.49 3.84 -7.69
CA LEU A 2 -18.65 3.07 -6.48
C LEU A 2 -17.42 2.19 -6.30
N ALA A 3 -16.75 2.23 -5.16
CA ALA A 3 -15.69 1.29 -4.82
C ALA A 3 -16.25 0.21 -3.89
N LYS A 4 -15.76 -1.01 -4.07
CA LYS A 4 -16.04 -2.15 -3.19
C LYS A 4 -14.77 -2.57 -2.49
N VAL A 5 -14.83 -2.64 -1.18
CA VAL A 5 -13.76 -3.14 -0.31
C VAL A 5 -14.21 -4.48 0.24
N GLU A 6 -13.55 -5.54 -0.21
CA GLU A 6 -13.79 -6.90 0.28
C GLU A 6 -12.77 -7.21 1.38
N ILE A 7 -13.25 -7.61 2.55
CA ILE A 7 -12.44 -7.95 3.71
C ILE A 7 -12.73 -9.40 4.05
N GLU A 8 -11.71 -10.23 4.01
CA GLU A 8 -11.77 -11.64 4.39
C GLU A 8 -11.00 -11.86 5.68
N MET A 9 -11.63 -12.48 6.66
CA MET A 9 -11.01 -12.76 7.95
C MET A 9 -11.11 -14.24 8.29
N LYS A 10 -10.04 -14.77 8.88
CA LYS A 10 -9.97 -16.11 9.45
C LYS A 10 -9.72 -16.00 10.95
N PHE A 11 -10.52 -16.69 11.72
CA PHE A 11 -10.45 -16.69 13.19
C PHE A 11 -10.05 -18.06 13.71
N TYR A 12 -9.30 -18.09 14.81
CA TYR A 12 -9.04 -19.33 15.56
C TYR A 12 -10.24 -19.74 16.45
N SER A 13 -11.09 -18.78 16.79
CA SER A 13 -12.33 -18.97 17.53
C SER A 13 -13.37 -17.97 17.04
N PRO A 14 -14.69 -18.26 17.18
CA PRO A 14 -15.74 -17.32 16.77
C PRO A 14 -15.55 -15.95 17.41
N LEU A 15 -15.60 -14.90 16.60
CA LEU A 15 -15.38 -13.53 17.01
C LEU A 15 -16.24 -12.59 16.17
N ASN A 16 -16.85 -11.61 16.84
CA ASN A 16 -17.54 -10.52 16.14
C ASN A 16 -16.58 -9.33 15.96
N VAL A 17 -16.42 -8.92 14.72
CA VAL A 17 -15.58 -7.76 14.36
C VAL A 17 -16.46 -6.69 13.74
N LYS A 18 -16.45 -5.51 14.32
CA LYS A 18 -17.00 -4.31 13.69
C LYS A 18 -15.96 -3.73 12.75
N ILE A 19 -16.40 -3.26 11.59
CA ILE A 19 -15.54 -2.69 10.55
C ILE A 19 -16.03 -1.29 10.27
N SER A 20 -15.11 -0.33 10.32
CA SER A 20 -15.37 1.01 9.84
C SER A 20 -14.27 1.49 8.91
N ILE A 21 -14.64 2.26 7.90
CA ILE A 21 -13.70 2.95 7.02
C ILE A 21 -13.94 4.44 7.18
N GLU A 22 -12.89 5.15 7.53
CA GLU A 22 -12.88 6.59 7.70
C GLU A 22 -12.11 7.29 6.56
N ASP A 23 -12.56 8.47 6.19
CA ASP A 23 -11.84 9.36 5.29
C ASP A 23 -10.71 10.11 6.03
N ARG A 24 -9.96 10.96 5.33
CA ARG A 24 -8.87 11.77 5.93
C ARG A 24 -9.33 12.71 7.04
N ASN A 25 -10.61 13.07 7.06
CA ASN A 25 -11.17 13.99 8.06
C ASN A 25 -11.72 13.24 9.27
N GLY A 26 -11.66 11.91 9.27
CA GLY A 26 -12.22 11.03 10.29
C GLY A 26 -13.73 10.81 10.15
N ALA A 27 -14.32 11.17 9.01
CA ALA A 27 -15.72 10.87 8.75
C ALA A 27 -15.86 9.40 8.31
N VAL A 28 -16.79 8.68 8.93
CA VAL A 28 -17.07 7.29 8.56
C VAL A 28 -17.78 7.26 7.21
N VAL A 29 -17.16 6.62 6.22
CA VAL A 29 -17.67 6.49 4.85
C VAL A 29 -18.24 5.10 4.54
N ALA A 30 -17.91 4.09 5.33
CA ALA A 30 -18.50 2.76 5.24
C ALA A 30 -18.47 2.05 6.60
N LEU A 31 -19.48 1.22 6.86
CA LEU A 31 -19.62 0.40 8.06
C LEU A 31 -20.01 -1.03 7.70
N GLY A 32 -19.53 -1.98 8.47
CA GLY A 32 -19.88 -3.39 8.35
C GLY A 32 -19.51 -4.19 9.58
N SER A 33 -19.71 -5.50 9.49
CA SER A 33 -19.28 -6.44 10.51
C SER A 33 -19.06 -7.83 9.92
N ILE A 34 -18.20 -8.61 10.56
CA ILE A 34 -18.00 -10.03 10.29
C ILE A 34 -18.24 -10.78 11.60
N ALA A 35 -19.07 -11.81 11.54
CA ALA A 35 -19.36 -12.70 12.65
C ALA A 35 -18.95 -14.12 12.27
N GLU A 36 -18.35 -14.84 13.20
CA GLU A 36 -18.01 -16.29 13.16
C GLU A 36 -16.96 -16.72 12.13
N GLU A 37 -16.75 -16.10 11.11
CA GLU A 37 -15.80 -16.12 9.99
C GLU A 37 -16.46 -15.61 8.72
N GLY A 38 -15.70 -15.20 7.77
CA GLY A 38 -16.23 -14.93 6.46
C GLY A 38 -15.68 -13.66 5.83
N LYS A 39 -16.56 -13.09 5.00
CA LYS A 39 -16.24 -11.92 4.19
C LYS A 39 -17.25 -10.82 4.46
N ALA A 40 -16.75 -9.60 4.52
CA ALA A 40 -17.56 -8.40 4.44
C ALA A 40 -17.24 -7.66 3.14
N VAL A 41 -18.27 -7.11 2.50
CA VAL A 41 -18.12 -6.20 1.36
C VAL A 41 -18.69 -4.85 1.75
N LEU A 42 -17.84 -3.85 1.80
CA LEU A 42 -18.23 -2.48 2.09
C LEU A 42 -18.19 -1.66 0.80
N GLU A 43 -19.15 -0.74 0.65
CA GLU A 43 -19.23 0.12 -0.52
C GLU A 43 -18.95 1.58 -0.13
N ILE A 44 -18.08 2.23 -0.90
CA ILE A 44 -17.75 3.65 -0.73
C ILE A 44 -18.24 4.38 -1.96
N ALA A 45 -19.19 5.29 -1.76
CA ALA A 45 -19.73 6.13 -2.83
C ALA A 45 -18.76 7.28 -3.16
N SER A 46 -18.54 7.52 -4.46
CA SER A 46 -17.66 8.59 -4.94
C SER A 46 -16.30 8.63 -4.24
N PRO A 47 -15.55 7.49 -4.25
CA PRO A 47 -14.29 7.41 -3.52
C PRO A 47 -13.23 8.33 -4.11
N GLU A 48 -12.39 8.90 -3.24
CA GLU A 48 -11.11 9.47 -3.63
C GLU A 48 -10.15 8.35 -3.97
N LEU A 49 -9.58 8.41 -5.18
CA LEU A 49 -8.66 7.38 -5.63
C LEU A 49 -7.21 7.79 -5.36
N TRP A 50 -6.46 6.84 -4.83
CA TRP A 50 -5.03 7.00 -4.64
C TRP A 50 -4.30 7.15 -5.98
N ASN A 51 -3.42 8.13 -6.06
CA ASN A 51 -2.45 8.26 -7.14
C ASN A 51 -1.15 8.86 -6.60
N THR A 52 -0.12 8.92 -7.43
CA THR A 52 1.21 9.36 -7.01
C THR A 52 1.30 10.85 -6.64
N GLU A 53 0.39 11.67 -7.14
CA GLU A 53 0.34 13.12 -6.85
C GLU A 53 -0.60 13.43 -5.68
N ASN A 54 -1.66 12.61 -5.51
CA ASN A 54 -2.58 12.68 -4.38
C ASN A 54 -2.70 11.28 -3.76
N PRO A 55 -1.77 10.89 -2.89
CA PRO A 55 -1.78 9.56 -2.24
C PRO A 55 -2.85 9.52 -1.15
N TYR A 56 -4.11 9.37 -1.57
CA TYR A 56 -5.25 9.34 -0.66
C TYR A 56 -5.36 7.97 0.00
N LEU A 57 -5.32 7.96 1.33
CA LEU A 57 -5.51 6.78 2.16
C LEU A 57 -6.76 6.91 3.00
N TYR A 58 -7.53 5.86 3.06
CA TYR A 58 -8.60 5.65 4.02
C TYR A 58 -8.06 4.91 5.23
N LYS A 59 -8.66 5.13 6.38
CA LYS A 59 -8.34 4.44 7.62
C LYS A 59 -9.34 3.30 7.80
N LEU A 60 -8.85 2.07 7.80
CA LEU A 60 -9.61 0.87 8.11
C LEU A 60 -9.47 0.58 9.59
N ILE A 61 -10.60 0.45 10.28
CA ILE A 61 -10.65 0.13 11.71
C ILE A 61 -11.42 -1.17 11.88
N LEU A 62 -10.79 -2.14 12.53
CA LEU A 62 -11.36 -3.41 12.90
C LEU A 62 -11.43 -3.45 14.43
N GLU A 63 -12.64 -3.54 14.97
CA GLU A 63 -12.88 -3.45 16.41
C GLU A 63 -13.56 -4.72 16.91
N THR A 64 -12.99 -5.29 17.96
CA THR A 64 -13.55 -6.38 18.75
C THR A 64 -13.79 -5.88 20.18
N GLU A 65 -14.29 -6.75 21.06
CA GLU A 65 -14.46 -6.42 22.48
C GLU A 65 -13.12 -6.11 23.19
N ASN A 66 -12.00 -6.67 22.70
CA ASN A 66 -10.72 -6.62 23.40
C ASN A 66 -9.59 -5.95 22.60
N GLU A 67 -9.80 -5.68 21.31
CA GLU A 67 -8.75 -5.22 20.42
C GLU A 67 -9.28 -4.26 19.36
N VAL A 68 -8.48 -3.28 19.02
CA VAL A 68 -8.70 -2.38 17.88
C VAL A 68 -7.47 -2.44 16.98
N ILE A 69 -7.68 -2.85 15.73
CA ILE A 69 -6.66 -2.83 14.69
C ILE A 69 -6.95 -1.66 13.76
N VAL A 70 -5.94 -0.87 13.50
CA VAL A 70 -6.01 0.28 12.58
C VAL A 70 -5.01 0.07 11.45
N ASP A 71 -5.51 0.13 10.22
CA ASP A 71 -4.70 0.04 9.01
C ASP A 71 -5.09 1.14 8.03
N HIS A 72 -4.29 1.32 6.98
CA HIS A 72 -4.54 2.29 5.92
C HIS A 72 -4.71 1.57 4.58
N ILE A 73 -5.78 1.91 3.87
CA ILE A 73 -6.07 1.33 2.57
C ILE A 73 -6.11 2.40 1.48
N ALA A 74 -5.55 2.04 0.33
CA ALA A 74 -5.56 2.86 -0.87
C ALA A 74 -6.55 2.29 -1.90
N LEU A 75 -7.46 3.10 -2.39
CA LEU A 75 -8.37 2.69 -3.47
C LEU A 75 -7.75 3.09 -4.81
N ARG A 76 -7.31 2.09 -5.58
CA ARG A 76 -6.69 2.29 -6.89
C ARG A 76 -6.95 1.11 -7.81
N LYS A 77 -6.95 1.37 -9.10
CA LYS A 77 -7.04 0.34 -10.14
C LYS A 77 -5.84 0.43 -11.06
N ILE A 78 -5.11 -0.67 -11.18
CA ILE A 78 -3.99 -0.81 -12.12
C ILE A 78 -4.45 -1.75 -13.25
N GLU A 79 -4.26 -1.33 -14.49
CA GLU A 79 -4.62 -2.10 -15.67
C GLU A 79 -3.47 -2.05 -16.70
N ILE A 80 -3.29 -3.14 -17.42
CA ILE A 80 -2.41 -3.18 -18.59
C ILE A 80 -3.29 -3.39 -19.81
N LYS A 81 -3.28 -2.43 -20.75
CA LYS A 81 -4.02 -2.47 -22.00
C LYS A 81 -3.07 -2.09 -23.12
N ASP A 82 -3.02 -2.91 -24.16
CA ASP A 82 -2.16 -2.68 -25.33
C ASP A 82 -0.71 -2.34 -24.98
N GLN A 83 -0.13 -3.09 -24.03
CA GLN A 83 1.23 -2.92 -23.49
C GLN A 83 1.45 -1.58 -22.76
N VAL A 84 0.38 -0.89 -22.37
CA VAL A 84 0.42 0.36 -21.63
C VAL A 84 -0.19 0.17 -20.24
N ILE A 85 0.46 0.73 -19.22
CA ILE A 85 -0.02 0.68 -17.85
C ILE A 85 -0.90 1.90 -17.59
N TYR A 86 -2.04 1.63 -16.95
CA TYR A 86 -3.01 2.65 -16.53
C TYR A 86 -3.21 2.57 -15.02
N LEU A 87 -3.24 3.73 -14.37
CA LEU A 87 -3.65 3.90 -12.98
C LEU A 87 -4.96 4.69 -12.98
N ASN A 88 -6.03 4.10 -12.43
CA ASN A 88 -7.37 4.71 -12.39
C ASN A 88 -7.86 5.19 -13.77
N GLY A 89 -7.55 4.43 -14.81
CA GLY A 89 -7.90 4.76 -16.19
C GLY A 89 -7.02 5.80 -16.87
N GLN A 90 -6.03 6.36 -16.20
CA GLN A 90 -5.06 7.28 -16.76
C GLN A 90 -3.75 6.56 -17.10
N LYS A 91 -3.24 6.80 -18.32
CA LYS A 91 -1.95 6.28 -18.74
C LYS A 91 -0.84 6.82 -17.83
N ILE A 92 0.00 5.93 -17.34
CA ILE A 92 1.12 6.32 -16.49
C ILE A 92 2.47 5.94 -17.11
N LYS A 93 3.50 6.63 -16.66
CA LYS A 93 4.89 6.31 -16.94
C LYS A 93 5.66 6.27 -15.63
N PHE A 94 6.37 5.18 -15.38
CA PHE A 94 7.28 5.09 -14.25
C PHE A 94 8.48 6.03 -14.46
N ARG A 95 8.63 6.95 -13.56
CA ARG A 95 9.82 7.79 -13.37
C ARG A 95 10.37 7.43 -12.01
N GLY A 96 11.30 6.50 -11.99
CA GLY A 96 11.73 5.89 -10.74
C GLY A 96 13.20 5.49 -10.74
N VAL A 97 13.59 4.92 -9.63
CA VAL A 97 14.95 4.47 -9.35
C VAL A 97 14.93 3.05 -8.79
N ASN A 98 16.05 2.36 -8.92
CA ASN A 98 16.34 1.17 -8.13
C ASN A 98 16.81 1.61 -6.76
N ARG A 99 16.25 1.03 -5.70
CA ARG A 99 16.63 1.34 -4.33
C ARG A 99 17.10 0.07 -3.62
N HIS A 100 18.24 0.18 -2.96
CA HIS A 100 18.74 -0.78 -2.00
C HIS A 100 18.52 -0.29 -0.57
N ASP A 101 18.30 -1.22 0.36
CA ASP A 101 18.47 -0.95 1.78
C ASP A 101 19.96 -0.85 2.08
N SER A 102 20.51 0.36 2.01
CA SER A 102 21.92 0.61 2.28
C SER A 102 22.14 1.99 2.87
N ASP A 103 23.01 2.06 3.85
CA ASP A 103 23.41 3.27 4.54
C ASP A 103 24.93 3.22 4.79
N PRO A 104 25.67 4.34 4.64
CA PRO A 104 27.11 4.35 4.78
C PRO A 104 27.61 4.04 6.20
N VAL A 105 26.76 4.14 7.21
CA VAL A 105 27.10 3.91 8.61
C VAL A 105 26.54 2.56 9.09
N THR A 106 25.26 2.29 8.81
CA THR A 106 24.57 1.10 9.34
C THR A 106 24.55 -0.09 8.37
N GLY A 107 25.10 0.06 7.17
CA GLY A 107 25.14 -0.99 6.16
C GLY A 107 23.74 -1.29 5.60
N PHE A 108 23.35 -2.55 5.62
CA PHE A 108 22.04 -3.00 5.13
C PHE A 108 20.91 -2.89 6.17
N THR A 109 21.22 -2.44 7.38
CA THR A 109 20.22 -2.20 8.41
C THR A 109 19.80 -0.74 8.36
N ILE A 110 18.59 -0.49 7.89
CA ILE A 110 18.02 0.84 7.78
C ILE A 110 16.80 0.99 8.68
N ASN A 111 16.53 2.22 9.08
CA ASN A 111 15.40 2.58 9.92
C ASN A 111 14.39 3.47 9.17
N THR A 112 13.28 3.76 9.83
CA THR A 112 12.19 4.57 9.26
C THR A 112 12.64 5.99 8.90
N GLU A 113 13.57 6.60 9.65
CA GLU A 113 14.07 7.95 9.39
C GLU A 113 14.89 7.99 8.09
N GLN A 114 15.75 7.00 7.88
CA GLN A 114 16.55 6.88 6.65
C GLN A 114 15.64 6.68 5.43
N ILE A 115 14.61 5.81 5.55
CA ILE A 115 13.61 5.63 4.48
C ILE A 115 12.85 6.93 4.23
N THR A 116 12.42 7.64 5.27
CA THR A 116 11.74 8.93 5.13
C THR A 116 12.58 9.93 4.35
N THR A 117 13.88 9.97 4.64
CA THR A 117 14.83 10.83 3.93
C THR A 117 14.91 10.47 2.45
N ASP A 118 15.07 9.19 2.13
CA ASP A 118 15.11 8.69 0.75
C ASP A 118 13.83 9.07 -0.02
N LEU A 119 12.67 8.74 0.54
CA LEU A 119 11.37 9.01 -0.10
C LEU A 119 11.14 10.51 -0.30
N THR A 120 11.53 11.33 0.68
CA THR A 120 11.41 12.79 0.59
C THR A 120 12.27 13.34 -0.54
N LEU A 121 13.53 12.92 -0.62
CA LEU A 121 14.45 13.34 -1.70
C LEU A 121 13.93 12.90 -3.07
N MET A 122 13.46 11.65 -3.20
CA MET A 122 12.90 11.17 -4.46
C MET A 122 11.67 11.97 -4.89
N LYS A 123 10.78 12.36 -3.95
CA LYS A 123 9.63 13.23 -4.26
C LYS A 123 10.06 14.61 -4.71
N GLN A 124 11.04 15.22 -4.06
CA GLN A 124 11.60 16.51 -4.46
C GLN A 124 12.18 16.49 -5.88
N HIS A 125 12.65 15.32 -6.33
CA HIS A 125 13.13 15.10 -7.70
C HIS A 125 12.06 14.55 -8.67
N ASN A 126 10.78 14.61 -8.31
CA ASN A 126 9.64 14.18 -9.14
C ASN A 126 9.66 12.69 -9.53
N PHE A 127 10.21 11.81 -8.70
CA PHE A 127 10.05 10.39 -8.88
C PHE A 127 8.67 9.93 -8.41
N ASN A 128 8.09 8.97 -9.11
CA ASN A 128 6.78 8.40 -8.81
C ASN A 128 6.81 6.87 -8.64
N ALA A 129 7.98 6.25 -8.80
CA ALA A 129 8.13 4.81 -8.71
C ALA A 129 9.48 4.41 -8.11
N ILE A 130 9.50 3.27 -7.42
CA ILE A 130 10.69 2.66 -6.84
C ILE A 130 10.69 1.18 -7.21
N ARG A 131 11.85 0.64 -7.60
CA ARG A 131 12.06 -0.81 -7.67
C ARG A 131 12.84 -1.25 -6.45
N SER A 132 12.28 -2.20 -5.70
CA SER A 132 12.94 -2.81 -4.53
C SER A 132 14.04 -3.76 -5.00
N SER A 133 15.20 -3.23 -5.38
CA SER A 133 16.29 -4.06 -5.88
C SER A 133 17.18 -4.56 -4.74
N HIS A 134 17.43 -5.88 -4.61
CA HIS A 134 16.91 -6.95 -5.45
C HIS A 134 16.16 -7.96 -4.57
N TYR A 135 15.35 -7.50 -3.65
CA TYR A 135 14.66 -8.29 -2.63
C TYR A 135 13.46 -7.51 -2.08
N PRO A 136 12.46 -8.19 -1.50
CA PRO A 136 11.37 -7.51 -0.81
C PRO A 136 11.90 -6.68 0.37
N ASN A 137 11.38 -5.48 0.52
CA ASN A 137 11.70 -4.64 1.66
C ASN A 137 10.84 -4.98 2.89
N ALA A 138 11.13 -4.37 4.03
CA ALA A 138 10.31 -4.51 5.23
C ALA A 138 8.89 -3.97 4.99
N PRO A 139 7.83 -4.56 5.61
CA PRO A 139 6.44 -4.16 5.38
C PRO A 139 6.19 -2.65 5.50
N PHE A 140 6.78 -2.00 6.49
CA PHE A 140 6.63 -0.57 6.71
C PHE A 140 7.16 0.31 5.57
N PHE A 141 8.08 -0.19 4.73
CA PHE A 141 8.52 0.51 3.53
C PHE A 141 7.36 0.71 2.54
N TYR A 142 6.56 -0.33 2.32
CA TYR A 142 5.41 -0.26 1.41
C TYR A 142 4.32 0.67 1.94
N GLU A 143 4.08 0.66 3.25
CA GLU A 143 3.16 1.61 3.88
C GLU A 143 3.62 3.06 3.68
N MET A 144 4.92 3.31 3.81
CA MET A 144 5.50 4.62 3.53
C MET A 144 5.39 4.98 2.05
N CYS A 145 5.61 4.04 1.13
CA CYS A 145 5.41 4.27 -0.30
C CYS A 145 3.97 4.66 -0.61
N ASP A 146 2.99 4.03 0.02
CA ASP A 146 1.58 4.40 -0.12
C ASP A 146 1.31 5.81 0.41
N LYS A 147 1.88 6.18 1.56
CA LYS A 147 1.75 7.52 2.16
C LYS A 147 2.41 8.62 1.32
N TYR A 148 3.58 8.33 0.76
CA TYR A 148 4.35 9.30 -0.04
C TYR A 148 3.96 9.31 -1.53
N GLY A 149 3.11 8.39 -1.97
CA GLY A 149 2.65 8.33 -3.36
C GLY A 149 3.67 7.72 -4.31
N PHE A 150 4.30 6.62 -3.93
CA PHE A 150 5.16 5.84 -4.81
C PHE A 150 4.50 4.56 -5.27
N MET A 151 4.60 4.27 -6.55
CA MET A 151 4.39 2.94 -7.06
C MET A 151 5.63 2.10 -6.81
N VAL A 152 5.44 0.85 -6.38
CA VAL A 152 6.56 -0.06 -6.14
C VAL A 152 6.54 -1.17 -7.18
N ILE A 153 7.68 -1.41 -7.80
CA ILE A 153 7.97 -2.63 -8.54
C ILE A 153 8.72 -3.53 -7.57
N ASP A 154 7.97 -4.41 -6.93
CA ASP A 154 8.52 -5.30 -5.93
C ASP A 154 9.25 -6.47 -6.58
N GLU A 155 10.43 -6.77 -6.09
CA GLU A 155 11.26 -7.83 -6.62
C GLU A 155 11.29 -9.01 -5.65
N ALA A 156 10.96 -10.19 -6.15
CA ALA A 156 11.14 -11.43 -5.39
C ALA A 156 12.62 -11.73 -5.21
N ASP A 157 12.98 -12.28 -4.07
CA ASP A 157 14.37 -12.70 -3.78
C ASP A 157 14.75 -13.98 -4.56
N ILE A 158 14.60 -13.89 -5.89
CA ILE A 158 14.94 -14.96 -6.84
C ILE A 158 15.84 -14.35 -7.91
N GLU A 159 17.10 -14.22 -7.60
CA GLU A 159 18.09 -13.73 -8.56
C GLU A 159 18.75 -14.91 -9.30
N ASP A 160 18.46 -15.06 -10.59
CA ASP A 160 19.20 -15.97 -11.47
C ASP A 160 20.56 -15.35 -11.82
N ARG A 161 21.53 -15.50 -10.95
CA ARG A 161 22.93 -15.23 -11.30
C ARG A 161 23.41 -16.32 -12.21
N LYS A 162 23.41 -16.07 -13.52
CA LYS A 162 24.18 -16.89 -14.44
C LYS A 162 25.61 -16.95 -13.92
N SER A 163 25.99 -18.08 -13.33
CA SER A 163 27.37 -18.33 -13.00
C SER A 163 28.17 -18.32 -14.30
N THR A 164 28.93 -17.27 -14.53
CA THR A 164 29.99 -17.27 -15.52
C THR A 164 31.02 -18.27 -15.04
N ARG A 165 30.91 -19.52 -15.51
CA ARG A 165 32.01 -20.46 -15.52
C ARG A 165 32.80 -20.29 -16.79
#